data_59e2a51d8eefbe8394f5f88fc66b43cd
#
_entry.id   59e2a51d8eefbe8394f5f88fc66b43cd
#
_cell.length_a   1.000
_cell.length_b   1.000
_cell.length_c   1.000
_cell.angle_alpha   90.00
_cell.angle_beta   90.00
_cell.angle_gamma   90.00
#
_symmetry.space_group_name_H-M   'P 1'
#
loop_
_entity.id
_entity.type
_entity.pdbx_description
1 polymer ?
#
loop_
_entity_poly.entity_id
_entity_poly.type
_entity_poly.pdbx_seq_one_letter_code
_entity_poly.pdbx_strand_id
1 'polypeptide(L)'
;MAIELGSGGTLALLAEGLDQLDIGFTVFDRDLVMVAANRRFQEMLGFPDALCRPGVTMQDALRYNAVQGEYGPGDVEEQVRQRLELSRK
;
A
#
# COMPACT_ATOMS: atom_id res chain seq x y z
N MET A 1 -10.54 14.99 13.20
CA MET A 1 -9.16 15.51 13.25
C MET A 1 -8.59 15.54 11.84
N ALA A 2 -8.15 16.71 11.40
CA ALA A 2 -7.56 16.83 10.07
C ALA A 2 -6.13 16.31 10.10
N ILE A 3 -5.81 15.33 9.27
CA ILE A 3 -4.46 14.84 9.12
C ILE A 3 -3.86 15.54 7.90
N GLU A 4 -2.78 16.30 8.11
CA GLU A 4 -2.07 16.89 6.99
C GLU A 4 -1.26 15.82 6.29
N LEU A 5 -1.69 15.43 5.10
CA LEU A 5 -1.03 14.38 4.34
C LEU A 5 0.39 14.76 3.90
N GLY A 6 0.76 16.02 3.99
CA GLY A 6 2.12 16.46 3.68
C GLY A 6 3.10 16.36 4.84
N SER A 7 2.64 16.02 6.04
CA SER A 7 3.49 15.96 7.23
C SER A 7 3.97 14.51 7.45
N GLY A 8 5.19 14.21 7.00
CA GLY A 8 5.77 12.88 7.18
C GLY A 8 5.88 12.48 8.65
N GLY A 9 6.10 13.46 9.56
CA GLY A 9 6.22 13.18 10.99
C GLY A 9 4.93 12.67 11.60
N THR A 10 3.79 13.27 11.26
CA THR A 10 2.49 12.84 11.77
C THR A 10 2.14 11.43 11.30
N LEU A 11 2.35 11.15 10.02
CA LEU A 11 2.07 9.82 9.48
C LEU A 11 2.99 8.77 10.07
N ALA A 12 4.27 9.10 10.31
CA ALA A 12 5.22 8.18 10.91
C ALA A 12 4.82 7.81 12.33
N LEU A 13 4.38 8.80 13.14
CA LEU A 13 3.92 8.54 14.51
C LEU A 13 2.65 7.70 14.52
N LEU A 14 1.73 7.96 13.61
CA LEU A 14 0.52 7.19 13.49
C LEU A 14 0.83 5.74 13.11
N ALA A 15 1.73 5.55 12.15
CA ALA A 15 2.14 4.21 11.72
C ALA A 15 2.75 3.41 12.86
N GLU A 16 3.63 4.04 13.68
CA GLU A 16 4.22 3.38 14.85
C GLU A 16 3.17 2.99 15.88
N GLY A 17 2.22 3.89 16.16
CA GLY A 17 1.15 3.59 17.10
C GLY A 17 0.29 2.43 16.65
N LEU A 18 -0.01 2.35 15.37
CA LEU A 18 -0.82 1.27 14.81
C LEU A 18 -0.06 -0.05 14.76
N ASP A 19 1.28 -0.03 14.59
CA ASP A 19 2.10 -1.23 14.69
C ASP A 19 1.95 -1.88 16.07
N GLN A 20 1.92 -1.08 17.13
CA GLN A 20 1.79 -1.60 18.48
C GLN A 20 0.43 -2.22 18.74
N LEU A 21 -0.57 -1.86 17.94
CA LEU A 21 -1.92 -2.40 18.04
C LEU A 21 -2.18 -3.55 17.05
N ASP A 22 -1.15 -4.00 16.34
CA ASP A 22 -1.28 -5.03 15.29
C ASP A 22 -2.26 -4.66 14.19
N ILE A 23 -2.35 -3.37 13.88
CA ILE A 23 -3.24 -2.87 12.83
C ILE A 23 -2.41 -2.50 11.61
N GLY A 24 -2.73 -3.08 10.46
CA GLY A 24 -2.12 -2.72 9.19
C GLY A 24 -2.61 -1.37 8.71
N PHE A 25 -1.67 -0.52 8.25
CA PHE A 25 -1.96 0.86 7.89
C PHE A 25 -1.16 1.23 6.64
N THR A 26 -1.86 1.82 5.67
CA THR A 26 -1.21 2.41 4.50
C THR A 26 -2.04 3.57 3.98
N VAL A 27 -1.37 4.55 3.39
CA VAL A 27 -2.01 5.71 2.77
C VAL A 27 -1.41 5.92 1.39
N PHE A 28 -2.28 6.08 0.40
CA PHE A 28 -1.90 6.47 -0.96
C PHE A 28 -2.49 7.86 -1.24
N ASP A 29 -1.77 8.66 -2.00
CA ASP A 29 -2.29 9.97 -2.43
C ASP A 29 -3.24 9.81 -3.63
N ARG A 30 -3.70 10.95 -4.17
CA ARG A 30 -4.64 10.95 -5.30
C ARG A 30 -4.06 10.33 -6.57
N ASP A 31 -2.73 10.31 -6.69
CA ASP A 31 -2.05 9.71 -7.82
C ASP A 31 -1.72 8.24 -7.59
N LEU A 32 -2.24 7.68 -6.49
CA LEU A 32 -2.03 6.29 -6.09
C LEU A 32 -0.55 5.97 -5.84
N VAL A 33 0.15 6.96 -5.23
CA VAL A 33 1.52 6.79 -4.76
C VAL A 33 1.49 6.68 -3.24
N MET A 34 2.19 5.68 -2.71
CA MET A 34 2.22 5.45 -1.27
C MET A 34 2.94 6.60 -0.55
N VAL A 35 2.29 7.17 0.45
CA VAL A 35 2.89 8.22 1.29
C VAL A 35 3.24 7.70 2.68
N ALA A 36 2.63 6.61 3.13
CA ALA A 36 2.93 6.00 4.41
C ALA A 36 2.47 4.56 4.45
N ALA A 37 3.16 3.74 5.23
CA ALA A 37 2.75 2.38 5.55
C ALA A 37 3.43 1.97 6.85
N ASN A 38 2.83 1.05 7.60
CA ASN A 38 3.47 0.55 8.80
C ASN A 38 3.99 -0.88 8.59
N ARG A 39 4.74 -1.36 9.57
CA ARG A 39 5.33 -2.70 9.51
C ARG A 39 4.25 -3.79 9.46
N ARG A 40 3.17 -3.61 10.21
CA ARG A 40 2.11 -4.60 10.25
C ARG A 40 1.45 -4.80 8.88
N PHE A 41 1.24 -3.71 8.15
CA PHE A 41 0.73 -3.78 6.78
C PHE A 41 1.66 -4.62 5.89
N GLN A 42 2.96 -4.36 5.98
CA GLN A 42 3.95 -5.09 5.21
C GLN A 42 3.94 -6.58 5.53
N GLU A 43 3.89 -6.93 6.81
CA GLU A 43 3.89 -8.31 7.25
C GLU A 43 2.62 -9.04 6.80
N MET A 44 1.47 -8.40 6.91
CA MET A 44 0.18 -9.00 6.52
C MET A 44 0.14 -9.37 5.05
N LEU A 45 0.77 -8.56 4.20
CA LEU A 45 0.76 -8.78 2.76
C LEU A 45 2.01 -9.50 2.26
N GLY A 46 3.00 -9.71 3.13
CA GLY A 46 4.24 -10.36 2.73
C GLY A 46 5.06 -9.53 1.74
N PHE A 47 4.94 -8.20 1.79
CA PHE A 47 5.66 -7.34 0.87
C PHE A 47 7.14 -7.18 1.28
N PRO A 48 8.06 -7.15 0.31
CA PRO A 48 9.44 -6.78 0.59
C PRO A 48 9.54 -5.29 0.95
N ASP A 49 10.63 -4.90 1.62
CA ASP A 49 10.85 -3.51 2.04
C ASP A 49 10.72 -2.52 0.86
N ALA A 50 11.18 -2.92 -0.31
CA ALA A 50 11.13 -2.05 -1.49
C ALA A 50 9.71 -1.65 -1.90
N LEU A 51 8.69 -2.39 -1.47
CA LEU A 51 7.29 -2.11 -1.80
C LEU A 51 6.51 -1.47 -0.67
N CYS A 52 7.15 -1.18 0.47
CA CYS A 52 6.47 -0.58 1.62
C CYS A 52 7.20 0.67 2.09
N ARG A 53 7.32 1.65 1.20
CA ARG A 53 7.95 2.93 1.52
C ARG A 53 7.36 4.03 0.64
N PRO A 54 7.49 5.30 1.05
CA PRO A 54 7.00 6.42 0.26
C PRO A 54 7.55 6.39 -1.16
N GLY A 55 6.70 6.69 -2.12
CA GLY A 55 7.05 6.69 -3.53
C GLY A 55 6.66 5.45 -4.30
N VAL A 56 6.30 4.36 -3.62
CA VAL A 56 5.83 3.14 -4.28
C VAL A 56 4.44 3.40 -4.87
N THR A 57 4.23 3.01 -6.12
CA THR A 57 2.91 3.15 -6.74
C THR A 57 2.01 1.99 -6.38
N MET A 58 0.70 2.25 -6.34
CA MET A 58 -0.28 1.17 -6.16
C MET A 58 -0.17 0.14 -7.27
N GLN A 59 0.16 0.58 -8.49
CA GLN A 59 0.36 -0.31 -9.61
C GLN A 59 1.46 -1.34 -9.34
N ASP A 60 2.58 -0.90 -8.78
CA ASP A 60 3.69 -1.81 -8.45
C ASP A 60 3.29 -2.80 -7.36
N ALA A 61 2.56 -2.35 -6.35
CA ALA A 61 2.08 -3.22 -5.28
C ALA A 61 1.10 -4.28 -5.82
N LEU A 62 0.18 -3.87 -6.67
CA LEU A 62 -0.79 -4.79 -7.29
C LEU A 62 -0.10 -5.78 -8.21
N ARG A 63 0.91 -5.32 -8.97
CA ARG A 63 1.67 -6.22 -9.85
C ARG A 63 2.41 -7.28 -9.04
N TYR A 64 2.99 -6.90 -7.92
CA TYR A 64 3.63 -7.86 -7.03
C TYR A 64 2.64 -8.93 -6.59
N ASN A 65 1.46 -8.54 -6.12
CA ASN A 65 0.42 -9.48 -5.70
C ASN A 65 0.00 -10.40 -6.85
N ALA A 66 -0.18 -9.87 -8.05
CA ALA A 66 -0.60 -10.65 -9.21
C ALA A 66 0.47 -11.69 -9.57
N VAL A 67 1.74 -11.29 -9.54
CA VAL A 67 2.86 -12.21 -9.84
C VAL A 67 2.95 -13.31 -8.80
N GLN A 68 2.63 -13.01 -7.54
CA GLN A 68 2.62 -14.01 -6.46
C GLN A 68 1.40 -14.93 -6.50
N GLY A 69 0.47 -14.70 -7.42
CA GLY A 69 -0.71 -15.54 -7.56
C GLY A 69 -1.88 -15.20 -6.64
N GLU A 70 -1.84 -14.04 -5.98
CA GLU A 70 -2.88 -13.63 -5.04
C GLU A 70 -4.26 -13.50 -5.69
N TYR A 71 -4.30 -13.20 -6.98
CA TYR A 71 -5.55 -12.98 -7.72
C TYR A 71 -5.95 -14.18 -8.57
N GLY A 72 -5.26 -15.32 -8.37
CA GLY A 72 -5.53 -16.53 -9.13
C GLY A 72 -4.86 -16.54 -10.50
N PRO A 73 -5.16 -17.57 -11.34
CA PRO A 73 -4.58 -17.66 -12.67
C PRO A 73 -5.12 -16.55 -13.58
N GLY A 74 -4.30 -16.13 -14.54
CA GLY A 74 -4.70 -15.13 -15.51
C GLY A 74 -3.55 -14.23 -15.91
N ASP A 75 -3.84 -13.26 -16.79
CA ASP A 75 -2.85 -12.32 -17.24
C ASP A 75 -2.57 -11.26 -16.17
N VAL A 76 -1.31 -11.14 -15.76
CA VAL A 76 -0.89 -10.23 -14.69
C VAL A 76 -1.25 -8.77 -15.02
N GLU A 77 -0.97 -8.32 -16.24
CA GLU A 77 -1.24 -6.93 -16.61
C GLU A 77 -2.74 -6.61 -16.61
N GLU A 78 -3.57 -7.55 -17.04
CA GLU A 78 -5.02 -7.39 -17.01
C GLU A 78 -5.53 -7.33 -15.57
N GLN A 79 -5.02 -8.18 -14.68
CA GLN A 79 -5.39 -8.19 -13.27
C GLN A 79 -5.03 -6.86 -12.61
N VAL A 80 -3.84 -6.33 -12.90
CA VAL A 80 -3.40 -5.04 -12.37
C VAL A 80 -4.31 -3.93 -12.87
N ARG A 81 -4.61 -3.90 -14.15
CA ARG A 81 -5.48 -2.88 -14.74
C ARG A 81 -6.87 -2.86 -14.10
N GLN A 82 -7.47 -4.02 -13.93
CA GLN A 82 -8.79 -4.14 -13.34
C GLN A 82 -8.81 -3.60 -11.90
N ARG A 83 -7.81 -3.93 -11.11
CA ARG A 83 -7.75 -3.49 -9.72
C ARG A 83 -7.46 -2.01 -9.60
N LEU A 84 -6.66 -1.44 -10.49
CA LEU A 84 -6.44 0.00 -10.52
C LEU A 84 -7.72 0.76 -10.82
N GLU A 85 -8.51 0.27 -11.76
CA GLU A 85 -9.79 0.89 -12.09
C GLU A 85 -10.73 0.89 -10.88
N LEU A 86 -10.79 -0.21 -10.14
CA LEU A 86 -11.59 -0.29 -8.91
C LEU A 86 -11.11 0.69 -7.86
N SER A 87 -9.82 0.91 -7.75
CA SER A 87 -9.23 1.82 -6.75
C SER A 87 -9.50 3.29 -7.07
N ARG A 88 -9.80 3.62 -8.31
CA ARG A 88 -10.05 5.00 -8.75
C ARG A 88 -11.50 5.43 -8.64
N LYS A 89 -12.40 4.53 -8.29
CA LYS A 89 -13.84 4.83 -8.16
C LYS A 89 -14.22 5.41 -6.82
#